data_f031e033eaaa96377f1b7da12233f3b4
#
_entry.id   f031e033eaaa96377f1b7da12233f3b4
#
_cell.length_a   1.000
_cell.length_b   1.000
_cell.length_c   1.000
_cell.angle_alpha   90.00
_cell.angle_beta   90.00
_cell.angle_gamma   90.00
#
_symmetry.space_group_name_H-M   'P 1'
#
loop_
_entity.id
_entity.type
_entity.pdbx_description
1 polymer ?
#
loop_
_entity_poly.entity_id
_entity_poly.type
_entity_poly.pdbx_seq_one_letter_code
_entity_poly.pdbx_strand_id
1 'polypeptide(L)'
;MRRFLYLSLIERLKQLTDRDGKPVIRTFDLWNEQISFLEQEDPFDVPAVFIEFRPVKWAGGGTQTADVTLRLHIVTPWKGSAREGSGFQRQTLERFDLLDRMDRHLFNLSGDDGNISFSLFRRTGSSTNHNHEELVEDVTDITCKVIDRG
;
A
#
# COMPACT_ATOMS: atom_id res chain seq x y z
N MET A 1 -17.02 3.58 5.06
CA MET A 1 -15.87 4.11 4.31
C MET A 1 -14.65 3.19 4.42
N ARG A 2 -14.12 2.93 5.61
CA ARG A 2 -12.86 2.14 5.76
C ARG A 2 -12.93 0.75 5.13
N ARG A 3 -13.99 0.00 5.38
CA ARG A 3 -14.18 -1.32 4.79
C ARG A 3 -14.13 -1.27 3.26
N PHE A 4 -14.83 -0.33 2.66
CA PHE A 4 -14.91 -0.20 1.20
C PHE A 4 -13.55 0.14 0.59
N LEU A 5 -12.84 1.13 1.15
CA LEU A 5 -11.50 1.49 0.68
C LEU A 5 -10.49 0.36 0.86
N TYR A 6 -10.49 -0.29 2.02
CA TYR A 6 -9.58 -1.39 2.35
C TYR A 6 -9.73 -2.55 1.35
N LEU A 7 -10.95 -3.02 1.15
CA LEU A 7 -11.21 -4.13 0.24
C LEU A 7 -10.94 -3.74 -1.22
N SER A 8 -11.29 -2.52 -1.63
CA SER A 8 -11.03 -2.03 -2.99
C SER A 8 -9.54 -2.00 -3.31
N LEU A 9 -8.71 -1.54 -2.37
CA LEU A 9 -7.25 -1.54 -2.53
C LEU A 9 -6.69 -2.96 -2.66
N ILE A 10 -7.10 -3.86 -1.77
CA ILE A 10 -6.64 -5.25 -1.80
C ILE A 10 -7.01 -5.92 -3.12
N GLU A 11 -8.25 -5.81 -3.54
CA GLU A 11 -8.71 -6.40 -4.81
C GLU A 11 -7.93 -5.85 -6.00
N ARG A 12 -7.68 -4.54 -6.00
CA ARG A 12 -6.93 -3.90 -7.07
C ARG A 12 -5.49 -4.37 -7.12
N LEU A 13 -4.81 -4.42 -5.98
CA LEU A 13 -3.40 -4.85 -5.90
C LEU A 13 -3.22 -6.34 -6.14
N LYS A 14 -4.20 -7.18 -5.82
CA LYS A 14 -4.19 -8.60 -6.15
C LYS A 14 -4.16 -8.88 -7.65
N GLN A 15 -4.54 -7.94 -8.49
CA GLN A 15 -4.48 -8.06 -9.94
C GLN A 15 -3.04 -8.02 -10.48
N LEU A 16 -2.07 -7.55 -9.67
CA LEU A 16 -0.66 -7.61 -10.03
C LEU A 16 -0.17 -9.04 -9.86
N THR A 17 0.11 -9.70 -10.98
CA THR A 17 0.49 -11.11 -11.01
C THR A 17 1.88 -11.29 -11.59
N ASP A 18 2.50 -12.42 -11.23
CA ASP A 18 3.75 -12.89 -11.81
C ASP A 18 3.51 -13.64 -13.13
N ARG A 19 4.57 -14.23 -13.69
CA ARG A 19 4.50 -14.98 -14.95
C ARG A 19 3.56 -16.20 -14.88
N ASP A 20 3.40 -16.77 -13.67
CA ASP A 20 2.56 -17.94 -13.44
C ASP A 20 1.12 -17.58 -13.09
N GLY A 21 0.76 -16.30 -13.14
CA GLY A 21 -0.57 -15.79 -12.81
C GLY A 21 -0.86 -15.71 -11.32
N LYS A 22 0.16 -15.87 -10.46
CA LYS A 22 0.00 -15.74 -9.01
C LYS A 22 0.17 -14.30 -8.57
N PRO A 23 -0.57 -13.84 -7.53
CA PRO A 23 -0.38 -12.49 -7.00
C PRO A 23 1.07 -12.26 -6.57
N VAL A 24 1.63 -11.13 -6.96
CA VAL A 24 2.99 -10.72 -6.56
C VAL A 24 3.04 -10.38 -5.09
N ILE A 25 2.02 -9.68 -4.58
CA ILE A 25 1.92 -9.32 -3.17
C ILE A 25 1.28 -10.49 -2.43
N ARG A 26 1.98 -11.02 -1.43
CA ARG A 26 1.60 -12.26 -0.74
C ARG A 26 0.82 -12.04 0.55
N THR A 27 0.95 -10.87 1.17
CA THR A 27 0.26 -10.54 2.42
C THR A 27 -0.35 -9.15 2.32
N PHE A 28 -1.63 -9.05 2.74
CA PHE A 28 -2.32 -7.78 2.94
C PHE A 28 -2.90 -7.75 4.35
N ASP A 29 -2.68 -6.65 5.06
CA ASP A 29 -3.26 -6.46 6.40
C ASP A 29 -3.35 -4.97 6.71
N LEU A 30 -4.00 -4.65 7.82
CA LEU A 30 -3.91 -3.32 8.41
C LEU A 30 -2.55 -3.14 9.07
N TRP A 31 -2.03 -1.92 9.00
CA TRP A 31 -0.78 -1.59 9.67
C TRP A 31 -0.96 -1.63 11.18
N ASN A 32 -0.11 -2.37 11.86
CA ASN A 32 0.00 -2.42 13.32
C ASN A 32 1.47 -2.46 13.77
N GLU A 33 2.34 -1.83 12.99
CA GLU A 33 3.78 -1.78 13.26
C GLU A 33 4.46 -3.16 13.15
N GLN A 34 3.98 -4.03 12.26
CA GLN A 34 4.46 -5.41 12.11
C GLN A 34 5.97 -5.54 11.98
N ILE A 35 6.63 -4.60 11.28
CA ILE A 35 8.08 -4.67 11.12
C ILE A 35 8.86 -4.12 12.31
N SER A 36 8.24 -3.32 13.16
CA SER A 36 8.88 -2.80 14.37
C SER A 36 8.97 -3.86 15.48
N PHE A 37 8.08 -4.85 15.44
CA PHE A 37 7.93 -5.87 16.48
C PHE A 37 7.86 -7.28 15.90
N LEU A 38 8.74 -7.59 14.95
CA LEU A 38 8.72 -8.89 14.24
C LEU A 38 8.80 -10.11 15.16
N GLU A 39 9.51 -10.00 16.28
CA GLU A 39 9.63 -11.08 17.25
C GLU A 39 8.34 -11.38 18.01
N GLN A 40 7.40 -10.42 18.00
CA GLN A 40 6.13 -10.50 18.72
C GLN A 40 4.93 -10.74 17.80
N GLU A 41 5.13 -10.58 16.49
CA GLU A 41 4.07 -10.72 15.49
C GLU A 41 4.10 -12.10 14.85
N ASP A 42 2.94 -12.52 14.34
CA ASP A 42 2.87 -13.70 13.49
C ASP A 42 3.72 -13.51 12.23
N PRO A 43 4.45 -14.55 11.78
CA PRO A 43 5.18 -14.47 10.53
C PRO A 43 4.28 -14.12 9.35
N PHE A 44 4.78 -13.33 8.43
CA PHE A 44 4.07 -12.99 7.19
C PHE A 44 4.98 -13.18 5.98
N ASP A 45 4.37 -13.53 4.86
CA ASP A 45 5.07 -13.67 3.58
C ASP A 45 5.27 -12.31 2.92
N VAL A 46 6.42 -12.12 2.28
CA VAL A 46 6.77 -10.91 1.54
C VAL A 46 6.80 -11.20 0.04
N PRO A 47 6.50 -10.22 -0.81
CA PRO A 47 6.11 -8.84 -0.53
C PRO A 47 4.79 -8.73 0.23
N ALA A 48 4.74 -7.84 1.22
CA ALA A 48 3.56 -7.56 2.02
C ALA A 48 3.16 -6.10 1.90
N VAL A 49 1.86 -5.83 1.97
CA VAL A 49 1.31 -4.47 2.00
C VAL A 49 0.43 -4.33 3.23
N PHE A 50 0.80 -3.38 4.08
CA PHE A 50 0.02 -3.02 5.27
C PHE A 50 -0.59 -1.65 5.06
N ILE A 51 -1.89 -1.54 5.29
CA ILE A 51 -2.68 -0.34 5.02
C ILE A 51 -2.94 0.41 6.32
N GLU A 52 -2.56 1.68 6.36
CA GLU A 52 -2.81 2.56 7.51
C GLU A 52 -3.74 3.67 7.09
N PHE A 53 -4.85 3.83 7.82
CA PHE A 53 -5.73 4.98 7.66
C PHE A 53 -5.18 6.14 8.48
N ARG A 54 -4.79 7.21 7.80
CA ARG A 54 -4.37 8.44 8.46
C ARG A 54 -5.60 9.17 9.03
N PRO A 55 -5.45 10.11 9.95
CA PRO A 55 -6.59 10.83 10.52
C PRO A 55 -7.48 11.44 9.45
N VAL A 56 -8.79 11.28 9.59
CA VAL A 56 -9.79 11.76 8.65
C VAL A 56 -10.63 12.84 9.32
N LYS A 57 -10.80 13.97 8.64
CA LYS A 57 -11.65 15.05 9.08
C LYS A 57 -12.83 15.18 8.11
N TRP A 58 -14.02 15.02 8.65
CA TRP A 58 -15.26 15.10 7.87
C TRP A 58 -15.83 16.51 7.88
N ALA A 59 -16.49 16.87 6.77
CA ALA A 59 -17.23 18.12 6.61
C ALA A 59 -18.58 17.84 5.99
N GLY A 60 -19.54 18.72 6.25
CA GLY A 60 -20.90 18.64 5.72
C GLY A 60 -21.93 18.21 6.76
N GLY A 61 -23.17 18.14 6.33
CA GLY A 61 -24.34 17.78 7.13
C GLY A 61 -24.84 16.38 6.83
N GLY A 62 -26.01 16.24 6.19
CA GLY A 62 -26.58 14.93 5.84
C GLY A 62 -25.71 14.13 4.88
N THR A 63 -25.14 14.77 3.87
CA THR A 63 -24.04 14.21 3.06
C THR A 63 -22.73 14.78 3.57
N GLN A 64 -21.80 13.92 3.87
CA GLN A 64 -20.48 14.32 4.38
C GLN A 64 -19.38 14.04 3.37
N THR A 65 -18.37 14.88 3.38
CA THR A 65 -17.19 14.72 2.52
C THR A 65 -15.92 14.75 3.34
N ALA A 66 -14.89 14.07 2.85
CA ALA A 66 -13.58 14.09 3.46
C ALA A 66 -12.48 13.89 2.42
N ASP A 67 -11.30 14.46 2.70
CA ASP A 67 -10.06 14.02 2.05
C ASP A 67 -9.48 12.91 2.93
N VAL A 68 -9.30 11.72 2.33
CA VAL A 68 -8.82 10.55 3.04
C VAL A 68 -7.43 10.20 2.54
N THR A 69 -6.48 10.16 3.45
CA THR A 69 -5.12 9.71 3.17
C THR A 69 -4.93 8.32 3.74
N LEU A 70 -4.47 7.42 2.88
CA LEU A 70 -4.04 6.08 3.24
C LEU A 70 -2.52 6.02 3.11
N ARG A 71 -1.88 5.41 4.08
CA ARG A 71 -0.46 5.11 4.01
C ARG A 71 -0.27 3.64 3.75
N LEU A 72 0.41 3.31 2.65
CA LEU A 72 0.76 1.94 2.30
C LEU A 72 2.19 1.68 2.76
N HIS A 73 2.35 0.67 3.61
CA HIS A 73 3.63 0.16 4.04
C HIS A 73 3.94 -1.09 3.22
N ILE A 74 4.89 -0.97 2.30
CA ILE A 74 5.24 -2.05 1.36
C ILE A 74 6.54 -2.66 1.84
N VAL A 75 6.48 -3.91 2.29
CA VAL A 75 7.62 -4.63 2.87
C VAL A 75 8.12 -5.65 1.87
N THR A 76 9.40 -5.56 1.54
CA THR A 76 10.07 -6.48 0.60
C THR A 76 11.37 -6.98 1.20
N PRO A 77 11.90 -8.12 0.70
CA PRO A 77 13.19 -8.63 1.15
C PRO A 77 14.34 -7.65 0.83
N TRP A 78 15.31 -7.62 1.72
CA TRP A 78 16.54 -6.87 1.51
C TRP A 78 17.74 -7.73 1.91
N LYS A 79 18.72 -7.85 1.02
CA LYS A 79 19.98 -8.55 1.33
C LYS A 79 21.14 -7.84 0.61
N GLY A 80 22.27 -7.72 1.30
CA GLY A 80 23.50 -7.24 0.71
C GLY A 80 23.49 -5.75 0.38
N SER A 81 23.89 -5.40 -0.85
CA SER A 81 24.10 -4.03 -1.30
C SER A 81 23.48 -3.79 -2.66
N ALA A 82 22.92 -2.59 -2.84
CA ALA A 82 22.42 -2.14 -4.15
C ALA A 82 23.51 -1.45 -5.00
N ARG A 83 24.76 -1.49 -4.58
CA ARG A 83 25.87 -0.89 -5.31
C ARG A 83 25.95 -1.45 -6.72
N GLU A 84 26.24 -0.58 -7.69
CA GLU A 84 26.46 -0.99 -9.08
C GLU A 84 27.48 -2.12 -9.18
N GLY A 85 27.15 -3.18 -9.94
CA GLY A 85 27.96 -4.35 -10.11
C GLY A 85 27.90 -5.36 -8.96
N SER A 86 27.13 -5.09 -7.89
CA SER A 86 26.90 -6.08 -6.83
C SER A 86 25.93 -7.17 -7.29
N GLY A 87 26.04 -8.38 -6.74
CA GLY A 87 25.11 -9.47 -7.02
C GLY A 87 23.70 -9.23 -6.50
N PHE A 88 23.49 -8.20 -5.67
CA PHE A 88 22.19 -7.89 -5.06
C PHE A 88 21.48 -6.68 -5.70
N GLN A 89 22.11 -6.00 -6.65
CA GLN A 89 21.50 -4.85 -7.33
C GLN A 89 20.18 -5.20 -8.01
N ARG A 90 20.08 -6.39 -8.60
CA ARG A 90 18.88 -6.88 -9.27
C ARG A 90 17.66 -6.88 -8.34
N GLN A 91 17.82 -7.28 -7.09
CA GLN A 91 16.74 -7.27 -6.09
C GLN A 91 16.19 -5.86 -5.88
N THR A 92 17.05 -4.87 -5.80
CA THR A 92 16.63 -3.46 -5.67
C THR A 92 15.88 -2.98 -6.90
N LEU A 93 16.35 -3.32 -8.11
CA LEU A 93 15.68 -2.94 -9.35
C LEU A 93 14.29 -3.60 -9.46
N GLU A 94 14.16 -4.86 -9.09
CA GLU A 94 12.87 -5.56 -9.04
C GLU A 94 11.91 -4.91 -8.04
N ARG A 95 12.42 -4.43 -6.89
CA ARG A 95 11.62 -3.70 -5.91
C ARG A 95 11.12 -2.39 -6.51
N PHE A 96 11.96 -1.62 -7.19
CA PHE A 96 11.55 -0.38 -7.84
C PHE A 96 10.48 -0.63 -8.92
N ASP A 97 10.63 -1.70 -9.70
CA ASP A 97 9.63 -2.08 -10.70
C ASP A 97 8.29 -2.43 -10.06
N LEU A 98 8.31 -3.13 -8.92
CA LEU A 98 7.09 -3.44 -8.18
C LEU A 98 6.40 -2.16 -7.69
N LEU A 99 7.14 -1.24 -7.09
CA LEU A 99 6.60 0.04 -6.60
C LEU A 99 5.96 0.84 -7.75
N ASP A 100 6.63 0.92 -8.90
CA ASP A 100 6.09 1.61 -10.06
C ASP A 100 4.82 0.94 -10.60
N ARG A 101 4.78 -0.39 -10.64
CA ARG A 101 3.59 -1.13 -11.06
C ARG A 101 2.42 -0.88 -10.11
N MET A 102 2.67 -0.89 -8.82
CA MET A 102 1.64 -0.60 -7.81
C MET A 102 1.08 0.81 -7.98
N ASP A 103 1.95 1.80 -8.08
CA ASP A 103 1.54 3.20 -8.25
C ASP A 103 0.66 3.38 -9.49
N ARG A 104 1.10 2.88 -10.64
CA ARG A 104 0.33 2.98 -11.88
C ARG A 104 -1.01 2.26 -11.79
N HIS A 105 -1.04 1.12 -11.13
CA HIS A 105 -2.26 0.32 -11.00
C HIS A 105 -3.29 0.99 -10.09
N LEU A 106 -2.85 1.78 -9.12
CA LEU A 106 -3.72 2.51 -8.21
C LEU A 106 -4.25 3.84 -8.78
N PHE A 107 -3.59 4.44 -9.76
CA PHE A 107 -3.99 5.76 -10.30
C PHE A 107 -5.40 5.79 -10.88
N ASN A 108 -5.91 4.68 -11.39
CA ASN A 108 -7.22 4.59 -12.02
C ASN A 108 -8.30 4.00 -11.10
N LEU A 109 -7.99 3.83 -9.82
CA LEU A 109 -8.93 3.25 -8.87
C LEU A 109 -9.85 4.31 -8.30
N SER A 110 -11.13 4.14 -8.51
CA SER A 110 -12.22 4.86 -7.84
C SER A 110 -13.36 3.88 -7.59
N GLY A 111 -14.34 4.26 -6.80
CA GLY A 111 -15.44 3.36 -6.51
C GLY A 111 -16.68 4.07 -5.98
N ASP A 112 -17.80 3.38 -6.08
CA ASP A 112 -19.09 3.83 -5.54
C ASP A 112 -19.91 2.56 -5.18
N ASP A 113 -20.31 2.45 -3.93
CA ASP A 113 -21.16 1.34 -3.45
C ASP A 113 -22.62 1.74 -3.22
N GLY A 114 -23.00 2.96 -3.65
CA GLY A 114 -24.31 3.54 -3.45
C GLY A 114 -24.37 4.49 -2.24
N ASN A 115 -23.69 4.19 -1.16
CA ASN A 115 -23.59 5.04 0.02
C ASN A 115 -22.29 5.83 0.07
N ILE A 116 -21.20 5.16 -0.24
CA ILE A 116 -19.87 5.74 -0.22
C ILE A 116 -19.33 5.79 -1.64
N SER A 117 -18.81 6.95 -2.05
CA SER A 117 -17.99 7.05 -3.26
C SER A 117 -16.63 7.62 -2.93
N PHE A 118 -15.61 7.17 -3.65
CA PHE A 118 -14.28 7.74 -3.56
C PHE A 118 -13.74 8.03 -4.95
N SER A 119 -13.04 9.16 -5.04
CA SER A 119 -12.41 9.62 -6.28
C SER A 119 -11.12 8.86 -6.56
N LEU A 120 -10.53 9.09 -7.72
CA LEU A 120 -9.21 8.58 -8.07
C LEU A 120 -8.18 8.95 -7.00
N PHE A 121 -7.31 7.99 -6.69
CA PHE A 121 -6.22 8.22 -5.77
C PHE A 121 -5.13 9.08 -6.40
N ARG A 122 -4.54 9.92 -5.56
CA ARG A 122 -3.38 10.75 -5.90
C ARG A 122 -2.27 10.44 -4.92
N ARG A 123 -1.09 10.15 -5.43
CA ARG A 123 0.10 9.98 -4.59
C ARG A 123 0.56 11.34 -4.08
N THR A 124 0.80 11.45 -2.78
CA THR A 124 1.19 12.70 -2.12
C THR A 124 2.57 12.65 -1.48
N GLY A 125 3.11 11.47 -1.22
CA GLY A 125 4.44 11.34 -0.64
C GLY A 125 4.95 9.90 -0.73
N SER A 126 6.26 9.76 -0.68
CA SER A 126 6.94 8.46 -0.67
C SER A 126 8.22 8.56 0.14
N SER A 127 8.56 7.49 0.85
CA SER A 127 9.83 7.37 1.58
C SER A 127 10.24 5.91 1.67
N THR A 128 11.50 5.68 2.04
CA THR A 128 12.06 4.34 2.24
C THR A 128 12.70 4.27 3.61
N ASN A 129 12.49 3.16 4.30
CA ASN A 129 13.01 2.91 5.64
C ASN A 129 13.82 1.61 5.66
N HIS A 130 15.09 1.72 6.05
CA HIS A 130 16.05 0.62 6.13
C HIS A 130 16.36 0.19 7.58
N ASN A 131 15.43 0.33 8.50
CA ASN A 131 15.65 0.01 9.91
C ASN A 131 15.72 -1.50 10.21
N HIS A 132 15.66 -2.35 9.19
CA HIS A 132 15.67 -3.79 9.34
C HIS A 132 16.83 -4.42 8.55
N GLU A 133 17.40 -5.51 9.08
CA GLU A 133 18.55 -6.18 8.43
C GLU A 133 18.13 -6.95 7.17
N GLU A 134 16.96 -7.58 7.18
CA GLU A 134 16.51 -8.49 6.12
C GLU A 134 15.33 -7.98 5.32
N LEU A 135 14.77 -6.84 5.72
CA LEU A 135 13.58 -6.26 5.09
C LEU A 135 13.80 -4.77 4.83
N VAL A 136 13.14 -4.28 3.80
CA VAL A 136 13.02 -2.85 3.54
C VAL A 136 11.55 -2.47 3.48
N GLU A 137 11.22 -1.31 4.05
CA GLU A 137 9.89 -0.75 4.02
C GLU A 137 9.87 0.48 3.11
N ASP A 138 9.02 0.43 2.09
CA ASP A 138 8.68 1.59 1.29
C ASP A 138 7.31 2.09 1.71
N VAL A 139 7.21 3.38 1.96
CA VAL A 139 5.97 4.02 2.41
C VAL A 139 5.47 4.93 1.30
N THR A 140 4.20 4.76 0.93
CA THR A 140 3.53 5.63 -0.05
C THR A 140 2.24 6.16 0.54
N ASP A 141 2.08 7.47 0.54
CA ASP A 141 0.82 8.13 0.91
C ASP A 141 0.00 8.40 -0.34
N ILE A 142 -1.26 7.96 -0.31
CA ILE A 142 -2.24 8.19 -1.36
C ILE A 142 -3.48 8.86 -0.77
N THR A 143 -4.02 9.83 -1.49
CA THR A 143 -5.18 10.61 -1.03
C THR A 143 -6.30 10.55 -2.06
N CYS A 144 -7.53 10.42 -1.59
CA CYS A 144 -8.74 10.53 -2.41
C CYS A 144 -9.79 11.37 -1.69
N LYS A 145 -10.78 11.82 -2.45
CA LYS A 145 -11.99 12.45 -1.89
C LYS A 145 -13.04 11.38 -1.67
N VAL A 146 -13.67 11.41 -0.50
CA VAL A 146 -14.75 10.49 -0.14
C VAL A 146 -16.02 11.29 0.07
N ILE A 147 -17.12 10.76 -0.45
CA ILE A 147 -18.48 11.27 -0.21
C ILE A 147 -19.25 10.17 0.51
N ASP A 148 -19.81 10.50 1.66
CA ASP A 148 -20.70 9.63 2.43
C ASP A 148 -22.12 10.21 2.39
N ARG A 149 -23.03 9.47 1.77
CA ARG A 149 -24.42 9.89 1.57
C ARG A 149 -25.35 9.48 2.72
N GLY A 150 -24.81 8.78 3.66
CA GLY A 150 -25.59 8.33 4.82
C GLY A 150 -26.10 6.91 4.77
#